data_46545085febf801bc26f75f1d71e92ec
#
_entry.id   46545085febf801bc26f75f1d71e92ec
#
_cell.length_a   1.000
_cell.length_b   1.000
_cell.length_c   1.000
_cell.angle_alpha   90.00
_cell.angle_beta   90.00
_cell.angle_gamma   90.00
#
_symmetry.space_group_name_H-M   'P 1'
#
loop_
_entity.id
_entity.type
_entity.pdbx_description
1 polymer ?
#
loop_
_entity_poly.entity_id
_entity_poly.type
_entity_poly.pdbx_seq_one_letter_code
_entity_poly.pdbx_strand_id
1 'polypeptide(L)'
;MNILQKLRLEMPDYSLVLLPFVVLFLITGCASLQNAGTSNSESEGYRQHINPFVVYAGDETAIDHPFIGGFNAPRPQFADINGDGNPDFFVQEQTDELMFFEHLGNNAKSPLKWRSNKFQNLDIGEWFRFVDMDQDGDFDLLAEQPYSYIRYYRNEGNAENPNFVLAADSLKDVNGEPIFSDRQNIPNVTDIDCDGRLDLFIGSLDGTLARYESVGRDENQIPRFKLLTKRFEDIEIVKQFGTMHGANTMAFMDIDSDGDQDLFWGDFFEPSILLIENTGTCENPDFRGEPKPFPPSNPVQTSGYNAPTLADWEGDGDVDLFLGVLGGAYNANLTLSDNLYFFEQEKGDFSLQTTQFIDMIDVGDESIPATGDLDGDGDMDLLLANKIDPSNQKTSVIYRFENRGTTSAPEFHLTGTLDLPTAYHYAPVLADLNGDGLDDLLLGNWKGNIALFTNTETGFKLETQTIAELERGSNAVPTLVDIDADGDLDLIVGESGGGLQLFRNIGSEGSPEFSLENDAFPNVEVQHRSAPAFYDIDGDGDLDLFSGSKIEGIVFFENTGTQSQPEFTKKPMPFEVATAQLTAPHFTDLNGDGIAEFIVGTRGGGLLFYRN
;
A
#
# COMPACT_ATOMS: atom_id res chain seq x y z
N MET A 1 -32.66 -2.78 -39.53
CA MET A 1 -34.09 -3.08 -39.58
C MET A 1 -34.34 -4.39 -38.86
N ASN A 2 -34.99 -4.28 -37.69
CA ASN A 2 -35.60 -5.34 -36.88
C ASN A 2 -34.78 -6.54 -36.38
N ILE A 3 -34.45 -6.50 -35.10
CA ILE A 3 -34.81 -7.52 -34.09
C ILE A 3 -34.70 -6.83 -32.70
N LEU A 4 -35.74 -6.12 -32.32
CA LEU A 4 -36.06 -5.70 -30.95
C LEU A 4 -37.58 -5.82 -30.82
N GLN A 5 -38.04 -6.94 -30.33
CA GLN A 5 -39.35 -7.12 -29.67
C GLN A 5 -39.52 -8.59 -29.29
N LYS A 6 -39.49 -8.85 -28.00
CA LYS A 6 -40.30 -9.78 -27.21
C LYS A 6 -39.50 -10.36 -26.06
N LEU A 7 -39.81 -9.83 -24.89
CA LEU A 7 -40.06 -10.64 -23.70
C LEU A 7 -40.53 -9.72 -22.56
N ARG A 8 -41.86 -9.51 -22.54
CA ARG A 8 -42.59 -9.17 -21.31
C ARG A 8 -42.88 -10.50 -20.63
N LEU A 9 -42.47 -10.66 -19.39
CA LEU A 9 -43.00 -11.69 -18.49
C LEU A 9 -43.49 -11.00 -17.21
N GLU A 10 -44.69 -11.37 -16.86
CA GLU A 10 -45.60 -10.85 -15.85
C GLU A 10 -45.07 -11.06 -14.43
N MET A 11 -45.24 -10.07 -13.58
CA MET A 11 -45.18 -10.24 -12.13
C MET A 11 -46.59 -10.35 -11.55
N PRO A 12 -46.88 -11.24 -10.61
CA PRO A 12 -48.14 -11.24 -9.90
C PRO A 12 -48.16 -10.28 -8.72
N ASP A 13 -49.24 -9.54 -8.61
CA ASP A 13 -49.66 -8.70 -7.49
C ASP A 13 -49.80 -9.50 -6.19
N TYR A 14 -49.28 -8.95 -5.08
CA TYR A 14 -49.81 -9.25 -3.76
C TYR A 14 -50.17 -7.94 -3.04
N SER A 15 -51.47 -7.80 -2.86
CA SER A 15 -52.15 -6.71 -2.14
C SER A 15 -52.04 -6.89 -0.62
N LEU A 16 -51.85 -5.74 0.02
CA LEU A 16 -52.04 -5.35 1.42
C LEU A 16 -52.96 -6.20 2.31
N VAL A 17 -52.51 -6.43 3.54
CA VAL A 17 -53.37 -6.44 4.73
C VAL A 17 -52.67 -5.62 5.84
N LEU A 18 -53.27 -4.49 6.16
CA LEU A 18 -52.99 -3.67 7.34
C LEU A 18 -53.82 -4.18 8.53
N LEU A 19 -53.21 -4.32 9.71
CA LEU A 19 -53.92 -4.26 10.98
C LEU A 19 -53.03 -3.60 12.05
N PRO A 20 -53.54 -2.64 12.84
CA PRO A 20 -52.78 -1.87 13.79
C PRO A 20 -52.85 -2.48 15.20
N PHE A 21 -51.75 -2.44 15.95
CA PHE A 21 -51.83 -2.54 17.40
C PHE A 21 -51.22 -1.29 18.03
N VAL A 22 -52.08 -0.50 18.60
CA VAL A 22 -51.77 0.58 19.57
C VAL A 22 -51.69 -0.05 20.94
N VAL A 23 -50.57 0.11 21.64
CA VAL A 23 -50.54 0.03 23.10
C VAL A 23 -49.74 1.18 23.68
N LEU A 24 -50.47 2.03 24.36
CA LEU A 24 -50.02 3.18 25.15
C LEU A 24 -49.51 2.71 26.51
N PHE A 25 -48.30 3.10 26.90
CA PHE A 25 -47.91 3.16 28.31
C PHE A 25 -47.10 4.43 28.58
N LEU A 26 -47.74 5.35 29.26
CA LEU A 26 -47.10 6.42 30.03
C LEU A 26 -46.59 5.86 31.34
N ILE A 27 -45.34 6.07 31.71
CA ILE A 27 -44.93 6.30 33.10
C ILE A 27 -43.64 7.15 33.10
N THR A 28 -43.69 8.20 33.88
CA THR A 28 -42.68 9.17 34.29
C THR A 28 -41.53 8.54 35.09
N GLY A 29 -40.31 9.01 34.85
CA GLY A 29 -39.18 8.73 35.73
C GLY A 29 -37.95 9.51 35.34
N CYS A 30 -37.62 10.58 36.05
CA CYS A 30 -36.31 11.22 36.01
C CYS A 30 -35.23 10.22 36.39
N ALA A 31 -34.23 10.06 35.55
CA ALA A 31 -32.95 9.50 35.93
C ALA A 31 -31.83 10.15 35.13
N SER A 32 -30.89 10.62 35.87
CA SER A 32 -29.55 11.14 35.58
C SER A 32 -28.92 10.73 34.23
N LEU A 33 -28.44 11.71 33.51
CA LEU A 33 -27.44 11.58 32.46
C LEU A 33 -26.18 10.92 33.06
N GLN A 34 -26.02 9.65 32.83
CA GLN A 34 -24.71 8.99 32.88
C GLN A 34 -24.19 8.93 31.44
N ASN A 35 -22.99 9.44 31.26
CA ASN A 35 -22.20 9.28 30.06
C ASN A 35 -22.23 7.81 29.61
N ALA A 36 -22.89 7.55 28.51
CA ALA A 36 -22.68 6.31 27.77
C ALA A 36 -21.31 6.43 27.10
N GLY A 37 -20.28 6.00 27.80
CA GLY A 37 -19.04 5.64 27.14
C GLY A 37 -19.40 4.57 26.10
N THR A 38 -19.12 4.86 24.84
CA THR A 38 -19.05 3.84 23.81
C THR A 38 -18.02 2.82 24.27
N SER A 39 -18.47 1.70 24.80
CA SER A 39 -17.64 0.51 24.90
C SER A 39 -17.40 0.07 23.45
N ASN A 40 -16.27 0.48 22.86
CA ASN A 40 -15.67 -0.29 21.79
C ASN A 40 -15.53 -1.70 22.38
N SER A 41 -16.34 -2.65 21.93
CA SER A 41 -16.00 -4.05 22.04
C SER A 41 -14.74 -4.21 21.21
N GLU A 42 -13.58 -4.21 21.88
CA GLU A 42 -12.35 -4.66 21.25
C GLU A 42 -12.67 -6.05 20.69
N SER A 43 -12.59 -6.19 19.37
CA SER A 43 -12.69 -7.50 18.73
C SER A 43 -11.48 -8.31 19.19
N GLU A 44 -11.72 -9.40 19.90
CA GLU A 44 -10.70 -10.44 20.09
C GLU A 44 -10.28 -10.91 18.68
N GLY A 45 -9.00 -10.79 18.33
CA GLY A 45 -8.47 -11.19 17.02
C GLY A 45 -7.20 -10.45 16.63
N TYR A 46 -6.61 -10.87 15.54
CA TYR A 46 -5.37 -10.30 15.00
C TYR A 46 -5.45 -8.80 14.73
N ARG A 47 -4.45 -8.06 15.20
CA ARG A 47 -4.31 -6.61 15.00
C ARG A 47 -2.95 -6.28 14.40
N GLN A 48 -2.93 -5.25 13.57
CA GLN A 48 -1.68 -4.77 12.98
C GLN A 48 -0.80 -4.10 14.02
N HIS A 49 0.50 -4.42 13.98
CA HIS A 49 1.55 -3.81 14.77
C HIS A 49 2.67 -3.35 13.84
N ILE A 50 3.05 -2.07 13.95
CA ILE A 50 4.09 -1.49 13.10
C ILE A 50 5.50 -1.75 13.64
N ASN A 51 5.64 -1.81 14.96
CA ASN A 51 6.93 -2.02 15.62
C ASN A 51 6.75 -2.98 16.82
N PRO A 52 6.44 -4.28 16.57
CA PRO A 52 6.20 -5.26 17.63
C PRO A 52 7.48 -5.67 18.36
N PHE A 53 8.62 -5.59 17.70
CA PHE A 53 9.98 -5.84 18.19
C PHE A 53 11.00 -5.03 17.37
N VAL A 54 12.24 -4.96 17.83
CA VAL A 54 13.27 -4.17 17.16
C VAL A 54 13.79 -4.91 15.92
N VAL A 55 13.92 -4.14 14.83
CA VAL A 55 14.57 -4.59 13.60
C VAL A 55 15.70 -3.63 13.28
N TYR A 56 16.88 -4.15 12.98
CA TYR A 56 18.07 -3.39 12.63
C TYR A 56 18.39 -3.53 11.14
N ALA A 57 18.68 -2.40 10.51
CA ALA A 57 19.25 -2.36 9.16
C ALA A 57 20.68 -2.91 9.14
N GLY A 58 21.25 -3.08 7.94
CA GLY A 58 22.60 -3.65 7.78
C GLY A 58 23.75 -2.82 8.36
N ASP A 59 23.51 -1.58 8.76
CA ASP A 59 24.44 -0.70 9.47
C ASP A 59 24.19 -0.65 10.99
N GLU A 60 23.36 -1.56 11.51
CA GLU A 60 22.93 -1.66 12.92
C GLU A 60 22.12 -0.43 13.39
N THR A 61 21.47 0.29 12.47
CA THR A 61 20.49 1.33 12.79
C THR A 61 19.12 0.67 12.99
N ALA A 62 18.42 1.02 14.07
CA ALA A 62 17.08 0.50 14.33
C ALA A 62 16.06 1.16 13.38
N ILE A 63 15.24 0.35 12.73
CA ILE A 63 14.18 0.77 11.83
C ILE A 63 12.96 1.21 12.66
N ASP A 64 12.45 2.42 12.42
CA ASP A 64 11.36 2.99 13.23
C ASP A 64 9.99 2.39 12.89
N HIS A 65 9.74 2.02 11.63
CA HIS A 65 8.45 1.52 11.16
C HIS A 65 8.59 0.21 10.34
N PRO A 66 9.23 -0.85 10.88
CA PRO A 66 9.63 -2.01 10.09
C PRO A 66 8.48 -2.74 9.40
N PHE A 67 7.26 -2.73 9.97
CA PHE A 67 6.13 -3.53 9.47
C PHE A 67 4.97 -2.67 8.94
N ILE A 68 5.29 -1.64 8.15
CA ILE A 68 4.28 -0.77 7.55
C ILE A 68 3.82 -1.22 6.16
N GLY A 69 4.50 -2.19 5.54
CA GLY A 69 4.12 -2.80 4.27
C GLY A 69 4.94 -2.35 3.05
N GLY A 70 5.86 -1.39 3.20
CA GLY A 70 6.63 -0.83 2.09
C GLY A 70 5.80 0.07 1.17
N PHE A 71 6.47 0.81 0.30
CA PHE A 71 5.85 1.70 -0.67
C PHE A 71 6.29 1.38 -2.10
N ASN A 72 5.33 1.40 -3.04
CA ASN A 72 5.61 1.25 -4.47
C ASN A 72 5.22 2.49 -5.27
N ALA A 73 4.21 3.23 -4.83
CA ALA A 73 3.71 4.45 -5.47
C ALA A 73 3.17 5.46 -4.44
N PRO A 74 3.97 5.87 -3.45
CA PRO A 74 3.49 6.73 -2.37
C PRO A 74 3.08 8.10 -2.90
N ARG A 75 1.95 8.61 -2.39
CA ARG A 75 1.46 9.97 -2.64
C ARG A 75 1.47 10.73 -1.32
N PRO A 76 2.57 11.43 -1.01
CA PRO A 76 2.73 12.12 0.25
C PRO A 76 1.99 13.45 0.28
N GLN A 77 1.53 13.85 1.47
CA GLN A 77 1.12 15.23 1.77
C GLN A 77 1.38 15.55 3.25
N PHE A 78 1.53 16.83 3.53
CA PHE A 78 1.67 17.35 4.88
C PHE A 78 0.52 18.30 5.20
N ALA A 79 -0.02 18.19 6.42
CA ALA A 79 -1.04 19.08 6.95
C ALA A 79 -0.96 19.05 8.48
N ASP A 80 -0.91 20.22 9.12
CA ASP A 80 -1.10 20.32 10.57
C ASP A 80 -2.57 20.04 10.86
N ILE A 81 -2.90 18.73 11.06
CA ILE A 81 -4.29 18.29 11.17
C ILE A 81 -4.82 18.30 12.60
N ASN A 82 -3.93 18.54 13.56
CA ASN A 82 -4.25 18.58 14.98
C ASN A 82 -4.05 19.97 15.61
N GLY A 83 -3.60 20.98 14.83
CA GLY A 83 -3.42 22.36 15.24
C GLY A 83 -2.27 22.59 16.23
N ASP A 84 -1.27 21.68 16.26
CA ASP A 84 -0.13 21.78 17.20
C ASP A 84 1.06 22.56 16.64
N GLY A 85 0.99 22.96 15.36
CA GLY A 85 2.00 23.74 14.66
C GLY A 85 3.08 22.89 13.97
N ASN A 86 2.99 21.55 14.04
CA ASN A 86 3.87 20.67 13.30
C ASN A 86 3.10 20.05 12.13
N PRO A 87 3.66 20.01 10.91
CA PRO A 87 2.97 19.37 9.79
C PRO A 87 2.93 17.85 9.96
N ASP A 88 1.74 17.29 10.15
CA ASP A 88 1.53 15.85 10.17
C ASP A 88 1.71 15.25 8.78
N PHE A 89 2.14 13.99 8.71
CA PHE A 89 2.41 13.30 7.47
C PHE A 89 1.28 12.35 7.07
N PHE A 90 0.82 12.49 5.85
CA PHE A 90 -0.16 11.62 5.22
C PHE A 90 0.41 11.01 3.96
N VAL A 91 0.17 9.72 3.76
CA VAL A 91 0.59 9.04 2.54
C VAL A 91 -0.46 8.03 2.09
N GLN A 92 -0.72 8.01 0.79
CA GLN A 92 -1.51 7.00 0.14
C GLN A 92 -0.61 6.08 -0.68
N GLU A 93 -0.64 4.79 -0.38
CA GLU A 93 0.00 3.74 -1.18
C GLU A 93 -1.05 2.90 -1.91
N GLN A 94 -2.13 2.55 -1.24
CA GLN A 94 -3.21 1.73 -1.79
C GLN A 94 -4.49 2.55 -1.99
N THR A 95 -5.32 2.12 -2.93
CA THR A 95 -6.65 2.70 -3.13
C THR A 95 -7.47 2.63 -1.84
N ASP A 96 -8.14 3.73 -1.50
CA ASP A 96 -8.97 3.87 -0.29
C ASP A 96 -8.23 3.68 1.04
N GLU A 97 -6.90 3.79 1.06
CA GLU A 97 -6.10 3.79 2.28
C GLU A 97 -5.37 5.13 2.43
N LEU A 98 -5.67 5.86 3.49
CA LEU A 98 -4.98 7.09 3.88
C LEU A 98 -4.21 6.85 5.17
N MET A 99 -2.94 6.55 5.04
CA MET A 99 -2.05 6.39 6.18
C MET A 99 -1.81 7.73 6.85
N PHE A 100 -1.87 7.73 8.17
CA PHE A 100 -1.65 8.91 8.99
C PHE A 100 -0.52 8.69 10.00
N PHE A 101 0.43 9.60 9.97
CA PHE A 101 1.52 9.73 10.94
C PHE A 101 1.43 11.09 11.61
N GLU A 102 1.31 11.08 12.92
CA GLU A 102 1.37 12.29 13.74
C GLU A 102 2.81 12.73 13.93
N HIS A 103 3.08 14.01 13.69
CA HIS A 103 4.38 14.62 13.93
C HIS A 103 4.51 15.08 15.38
N LEU A 104 5.34 14.40 16.14
CA LEU A 104 5.56 14.67 17.58
C LEU A 104 6.52 15.83 17.86
N GLY A 105 6.93 16.56 16.82
CA GLY A 105 7.94 17.62 16.85
C GLY A 105 9.37 17.09 16.72
N ASN A 106 10.27 17.92 16.19
CA ASN A 106 11.65 17.57 15.81
C ASN A 106 12.57 17.19 16.98
N ASN A 107 12.16 17.42 18.21
CA ASN A 107 12.90 17.00 19.40
C ASN A 107 12.58 15.56 19.84
N ALA A 108 11.62 14.89 19.21
CA ALA A 108 11.30 13.49 19.48
C ALA A 108 12.40 12.57 18.91
N LYS A 109 12.62 11.41 19.55
CA LYS A 109 13.58 10.41 19.08
C LYS A 109 13.17 9.85 17.69
N SER A 110 11.87 9.67 17.50
CA SER A 110 11.22 9.38 16.22
C SER A 110 10.16 10.46 16.04
N PRO A 111 10.31 11.38 15.10
CA PRO A 111 9.41 12.51 14.95
C PRO A 111 8.04 12.09 14.43
N LEU A 112 7.95 11.02 13.65
CA LEU A 112 6.70 10.51 13.10
C LEU A 112 6.20 9.30 13.89
N LYS A 113 4.93 9.34 14.25
CA LYS A 113 4.24 8.24 14.93
C LYS A 113 3.05 7.78 14.09
N TRP A 114 3.15 6.58 13.52
CA TRP A 114 2.01 5.96 12.85
C TRP A 114 0.77 5.89 13.75
N ARG A 115 -0.38 6.23 13.21
CA ARG A 115 -1.67 6.26 13.89
C ARG A 115 -2.71 5.37 13.24
N SER A 116 -2.75 5.31 11.91
CA SER A 116 -3.77 4.57 11.17
C SER A 116 -3.38 4.37 9.71
N ASN A 117 -3.82 3.28 9.11
CA ASN A 117 -3.81 3.10 7.64
C ASN A 117 -5.04 3.72 6.96
N LYS A 118 -6.10 4.01 7.75
CA LYS A 118 -7.37 4.56 7.23
C LYS A 118 -7.81 5.73 8.09
N PHE A 119 -7.22 6.89 7.86
CA PHE A 119 -7.56 8.10 8.60
C PHE A 119 -9.06 8.37 8.52
N GLN A 120 -9.74 8.40 9.68
CA GLN A 120 -11.18 8.57 9.84
C GLN A 120 -12.06 7.64 8.96
N ASN A 121 -11.52 6.55 8.42
CA ASN A 121 -12.21 5.63 7.49
C ASN A 121 -12.79 6.33 6.25
N LEU A 122 -12.07 7.32 5.72
CA LEU A 122 -12.48 8.08 4.54
C LEU A 122 -12.34 7.21 3.27
N ASP A 123 -13.30 7.32 2.38
CA ASP A 123 -13.27 6.74 1.03
C ASP A 123 -12.65 7.77 0.08
N ILE A 124 -11.37 7.60 -0.26
CA ILE A 124 -10.56 8.61 -0.96
C ILE A 124 -10.20 8.23 -2.41
N GLY A 125 -10.52 7.01 -2.84
CA GLY A 125 -10.14 6.53 -4.16
C GLY A 125 -8.62 6.41 -4.34
N GLU A 126 -8.07 6.91 -5.45
CA GLU A 126 -6.66 6.80 -5.79
C GLU A 126 -5.83 8.06 -5.50
N TRP A 127 -6.45 9.15 -5.04
CA TRP A 127 -5.75 10.37 -4.63
C TRP A 127 -6.56 11.17 -3.61
N PHE A 128 -5.86 12.02 -2.90
CA PHE A 128 -6.43 12.96 -1.93
C PHE A 128 -5.69 14.30 -1.98
N ARG A 129 -6.32 15.36 -1.43
CA ARG A 129 -5.72 16.69 -1.28
C ARG A 129 -6.33 17.41 -0.09
N PHE A 130 -5.51 17.73 0.93
CA PHE A 130 -5.89 18.65 1.99
C PHE A 130 -5.83 20.09 1.49
N VAL A 131 -6.85 20.86 1.79
CA VAL A 131 -6.96 22.28 1.41
C VAL A 131 -8.05 22.94 2.25
N ASP A 132 -7.81 24.16 2.73
CA ASP A 132 -8.84 24.99 3.36
C ASP A 132 -9.78 25.54 2.26
N MET A 133 -10.77 24.72 1.87
CA MET A 133 -11.69 25.04 0.76
C MET A 133 -12.67 26.13 1.11
N ASP A 134 -12.92 26.30 2.38
CA ASP A 134 -13.91 27.27 2.83
C ASP A 134 -13.32 28.48 3.53
N GLN A 135 -12.00 28.53 3.62
CA GLN A 135 -11.21 29.64 4.14
C GLN A 135 -11.61 30.00 5.57
N ASP A 136 -11.95 28.99 6.37
CA ASP A 136 -12.29 29.16 7.79
C ASP A 136 -11.11 28.88 8.72
N GLY A 137 -9.96 28.45 8.17
CA GLY A 137 -8.71 28.24 8.86
C GLY A 137 -8.48 26.80 9.30
N ASP A 138 -9.30 25.87 8.86
CA ASP A 138 -9.02 24.43 9.01
C ASP A 138 -8.99 23.70 7.64
N PHE A 139 -8.38 22.53 7.61
CA PHE A 139 -8.27 21.77 6.37
C PHE A 139 -9.53 20.97 6.08
N ASP A 140 -10.04 21.13 4.86
CA ASP A 140 -10.96 20.23 4.20
C ASP A 140 -10.20 19.16 3.39
N LEU A 141 -10.91 18.21 2.77
CA LEU A 141 -10.32 17.18 1.95
C LEU A 141 -11.02 17.04 0.59
N LEU A 142 -10.24 17.09 -0.47
CA LEU A 142 -10.64 16.62 -1.78
C LEU A 142 -10.14 15.19 -1.98
N ALA A 143 -10.94 14.34 -2.64
CA ALA A 143 -10.60 12.96 -2.89
C ALA A 143 -11.19 12.47 -4.22
N GLU A 144 -10.70 11.33 -4.72
CA GLU A 144 -11.27 10.73 -5.92
C GLU A 144 -12.60 10.05 -5.62
N GLN A 145 -13.56 10.28 -6.50
CA GLN A 145 -14.77 9.48 -6.61
C GLN A 145 -14.56 8.36 -7.65
N PRO A 146 -15.04 7.12 -7.47
CA PRO A 146 -14.72 5.96 -8.29
C PRO A 146 -14.90 6.07 -9.81
N TYR A 147 -15.42 7.16 -10.32
CA TYR A 147 -15.55 7.43 -11.76
C TYR A 147 -14.76 8.66 -12.21
N SER A 148 -13.64 8.96 -11.52
CA SER A 148 -12.76 10.08 -11.84
C SER A 148 -13.44 11.46 -11.67
N TYR A 149 -14.28 11.59 -10.67
CA TYR A 149 -14.81 12.87 -10.23
C TYR A 149 -14.18 13.26 -8.89
N ILE A 150 -14.44 14.50 -8.43
CA ILE A 150 -13.83 15.07 -7.23
C ILE A 150 -14.82 15.02 -6.09
N ARG A 151 -14.59 14.19 -5.07
CA ARG A 151 -15.29 14.25 -3.79
C ARG A 151 -14.82 15.44 -2.97
N TYR A 152 -15.72 15.95 -2.16
CA TYR A 152 -15.43 16.97 -1.18
C TYR A 152 -15.91 16.54 0.20
N TYR A 153 -14.98 16.39 1.10
CA TYR A 153 -15.23 16.22 2.53
C TYR A 153 -14.96 17.55 3.21
N ARG A 154 -16.00 18.11 3.86
CA ARG A 154 -15.85 19.31 4.67
C ARG A 154 -15.45 18.90 6.09
N ASN A 155 -14.53 19.65 6.68
CA ASN A 155 -14.25 19.55 8.10
C ASN A 155 -15.37 20.26 8.87
N GLU A 156 -16.22 19.51 9.56
CA GLU A 156 -17.28 20.04 10.43
C GLU A 156 -16.80 20.15 11.89
N GLY A 157 -15.52 19.90 12.13
CA GLY A 157 -14.84 20.04 13.41
C GLY A 157 -14.17 21.40 13.57
N ASN A 158 -12.87 21.40 13.74
CA ASN A 158 -11.98 22.55 13.75
C ASN A 158 -10.53 22.07 13.57
N ALA A 159 -9.57 23.01 13.44
CA ALA A 159 -8.16 22.69 13.22
C ALA A 159 -7.53 21.75 14.28
N GLU A 160 -7.97 21.80 15.55
CA GLU A 160 -7.45 20.93 16.61
C GLU A 160 -8.14 19.54 16.67
N ASN A 161 -9.39 19.46 16.20
CA ASN A 161 -10.21 18.25 16.26
C ASN A 161 -11.02 18.11 14.97
N PRO A 162 -10.40 17.67 13.88
CA PRO A 162 -11.05 17.59 12.57
C PRO A 162 -12.11 16.48 12.54
N ASN A 163 -13.19 16.74 11.81
CA ASN A 163 -14.27 15.79 11.57
C ASN A 163 -14.72 15.89 10.11
N PHE A 164 -14.16 15.05 9.26
CA PHE A 164 -14.44 15.08 7.82
C PHE A 164 -15.76 14.41 7.49
N VAL A 165 -16.67 15.18 6.92
CA VAL A 165 -18.00 14.73 6.51
C VAL A 165 -18.17 14.89 5.00
N LEU A 166 -18.60 13.84 4.31
CA LEU A 166 -18.86 13.90 2.87
C LEU A 166 -19.94 14.94 2.56
N ALA A 167 -19.52 16.10 2.06
CA ALA A 167 -20.41 17.20 1.70
C ALA A 167 -20.88 17.10 0.24
N ALA A 168 -20.02 16.60 -0.67
CA ALA A 168 -20.37 16.34 -2.06
C ALA A 168 -19.65 15.10 -2.61
N ASP A 169 -20.39 14.15 -3.15
CA ASP A 169 -19.83 12.99 -3.84
C ASP A 169 -19.22 13.37 -5.20
N SER A 170 -19.58 14.54 -5.74
CA SER A 170 -19.00 15.10 -6.95
C SER A 170 -19.11 16.62 -6.95
N LEU A 171 -17.97 17.31 -6.96
CA LEU A 171 -17.93 18.77 -7.18
C LEU A 171 -18.44 19.12 -8.57
N LYS A 172 -19.12 20.26 -8.69
CA LYS A 172 -19.76 20.69 -9.92
C LYS A 172 -19.31 22.08 -10.34
N ASP A 173 -19.31 22.29 -11.64
CA ASP A 173 -19.13 23.62 -12.21
C ASP A 173 -20.39 24.49 -12.05
N VAL A 174 -20.30 25.74 -12.49
CA VAL A 174 -21.43 26.71 -12.44
C VAL A 174 -22.63 26.28 -13.27
N ASN A 175 -22.47 25.38 -14.23
CA ASN A 175 -23.52 24.83 -15.08
C ASN A 175 -24.20 23.61 -14.46
N GLY A 176 -23.65 23.10 -13.35
CA GLY A 176 -24.12 21.90 -12.67
C GLY A 176 -23.51 20.61 -13.20
N GLU A 177 -22.51 20.69 -14.09
CA GLU A 177 -21.79 19.54 -14.61
C GLU A 177 -20.70 19.08 -13.63
N PRO A 178 -20.55 17.77 -13.38
CA PRO A 178 -19.48 17.25 -12.55
C PRO A 178 -18.10 17.59 -13.11
N ILE A 179 -17.17 17.97 -12.25
CA ILE A 179 -15.80 18.25 -12.61
C ILE A 179 -15.04 16.93 -12.68
N PHE A 180 -14.53 16.62 -13.87
CA PHE A 180 -13.79 15.38 -14.14
C PHE A 180 -12.29 15.60 -13.90
N SER A 181 -11.69 14.72 -13.11
CA SER A 181 -10.24 14.60 -12.96
C SER A 181 -9.87 13.14 -13.20
N ASP A 182 -9.10 12.86 -14.24
CA ASP A 182 -8.67 11.49 -14.51
C ASP A 182 -7.98 10.91 -13.27
N ARG A 183 -8.25 9.64 -12.96
CA ARG A 183 -7.82 8.97 -11.73
C ARG A 183 -6.31 8.99 -11.48
N GLN A 184 -5.50 9.21 -12.50
CA GLN A 184 -4.05 9.32 -12.37
C GLN A 184 -3.56 10.75 -12.18
N ASN A 185 -4.44 11.75 -12.28
CA ASN A 185 -4.12 13.15 -12.09
C ASN A 185 -4.54 13.58 -10.69
N ILE A 186 -3.61 14.11 -9.92
CA ILE A 186 -3.86 14.67 -8.59
C ILE A 186 -4.13 16.17 -8.74
N PRO A 187 -5.37 16.65 -8.56
CA PRO A 187 -5.69 18.06 -8.62
C PRO A 187 -4.92 18.88 -7.58
N ASN A 188 -4.74 20.17 -7.86
CA ASN A 188 -4.23 21.10 -6.87
C ASN A 188 -5.15 22.32 -6.75
N VAL A 189 -5.14 22.97 -5.59
CA VAL A 189 -5.96 24.15 -5.30
C VAL A 189 -5.07 25.21 -4.67
N THR A 190 -5.06 26.40 -5.27
CA THR A 190 -4.35 27.58 -4.78
C THR A 190 -5.00 28.85 -5.31
N ASP A 191 -4.70 30.01 -4.74
CA ASP A 191 -5.01 31.33 -5.30
C ASP A 191 -3.81 31.77 -6.15
N ILE A 192 -3.89 31.47 -7.47
CA ILE A 192 -2.73 31.66 -8.36
C ILE A 192 -2.58 33.12 -8.83
N ASP A 193 -3.63 33.92 -8.75
CA ASP A 193 -3.61 35.31 -9.21
C ASP A 193 -3.94 36.32 -8.10
N CYS A 194 -3.80 35.91 -6.84
CA CYS A 194 -3.94 36.76 -5.65
C CYS A 194 -5.23 37.57 -5.59
N ASP A 195 -6.30 37.08 -6.17
CA ASP A 195 -7.59 37.76 -6.15
C ASP A 195 -8.47 37.38 -4.94
N GLY A 196 -7.94 36.49 -4.08
CA GLY A 196 -8.59 35.98 -2.85
C GLY A 196 -9.55 34.83 -3.10
N ARG A 197 -9.63 34.31 -4.33
CA ARG A 197 -10.44 33.16 -4.70
C ARG A 197 -9.54 31.95 -5.03
N LEU A 198 -9.98 30.80 -4.62
CA LEU A 198 -9.25 29.57 -4.90
C LEU A 198 -9.43 29.14 -6.35
N ASP A 199 -8.33 28.75 -6.97
CA ASP A 199 -8.27 28.11 -8.27
C ASP A 199 -8.06 26.60 -8.12
N LEU A 200 -8.83 25.83 -8.90
CA LEU A 200 -8.68 24.38 -9.00
C LEU A 200 -7.98 24.05 -10.33
N PHE A 201 -6.84 23.40 -10.23
CA PHE A 201 -6.05 22.94 -11.37
C PHE A 201 -6.20 21.44 -11.58
N ILE A 202 -6.40 21.05 -12.84
CA ILE A 202 -6.56 19.64 -13.23
C ILE A 202 -5.68 19.37 -14.45
N GLY A 203 -4.75 18.44 -14.30
CA GLY A 203 -3.95 17.93 -15.40
C GLY A 203 -4.81 17.12 -16.39
N SER A 204 -4.41 17.09 -17.63
CA SER A 204 -5.06 16.33 -18.70
C SER A 204 -4.09 15.34 -19.34
N LEU A 205 -4.62 14.24 -19.89
CA LEU A 205 -3.82 13.20 -20.57
C LEU A 205 -3.03 13.72 -21.77
N ASP A 206 -3.37 14.88 -22.32
CA ASP A 206 -2.64 15.53 -23.43
C ASP A 206 -1.51 16.45 -22.94
N GLY A 207 -1.22 16.47 -21.63
CA GLY A 207 -0.17 17.30 -21.04
C GLY A 207 -0.57 18.76 -20.82
N THR A 208 -1.84 19.10 -20.97
CA THR A 208 -2.36 20.45 -20.70
C THR A 208 -2.92 20.56 -19.28
N LEU A 209 -3.05 21.80 -18.80
CA LEU A 209 -3.54 22.13 -17.48
C LEU A 209 -4.83 22.96 -17.56
N ALA A 210 -5.92 22.42 -17.03
CA ALA A 210 -7.17 23.18 -16.92
C ALA A 210 -7.19 23.99 -15.63
N ARG A 211 -7.68 25.26 -15.69
CA ARG A 211 -7.92 26.13 -14.54
C ARG A 211 -9.40 26.40 -14.39
N TYR A 212 -9.89 26.16 -13.19
CA TYR A 212 -11.22 26.54 -12.72
C TYR A 212 -11.06 27.56 -11.59
N GLU A 213 -11.88 28.60 -11.53
CA GLU A 213 -11.91 29.59 -10.46
C GLU A 213 -13.13 29.38 -9.57
N SER A 214 -12.95 29.46 -8.26
CA SER A 214 -14.06 29.47 -7.30
C SER A 214 -14.92 30.71 -7.48
N VAL A 215 -16.24 30.50 -7.61
CA VAL A 215 -17.20 31.60 -7.74
C VAL A 215 -18.12 31.70 -6.52
N GLY A 216 -17.72 31.15 -5.39
CA GLY A 216 -18.45 31.08 -4.16
C GLY A 216 -19.07 29.70 -3.92
N ARG A 217 -20.13 29.63 -3.12
CA ARG A 217 -20.73 28.37 -2.64
C ARG A 217 -22.21 28.30 -2.99
N ASP A 218 -22.73 27.08 -3.03
CA ASP A 218 -24.16 26.86 -3.19
C ASP A 218 -24.92 26.99 -1.84
N GLU A 219 -26.22 26.69 -1.85
CA GLU A 219 -27.07 26.74 -0.65
C GLU A 219 -26.66 25.75 0.46
N ASN A 220 -25.91 24.69 0.11
CA ASN A 220 -25.36 23.70 1.03
C ASN A 220 -23.94 24.01 1.45
N GLN A 221 -23.42 25.19 1.12
CA GLN A 221 -22.03 25.61 1.38
C GLN A 221 -20.98 24.80 0.60
N ILE A 222 -21.37 24.17 -0.51
CA ILE A 222 -20.45 23.43 -1.38
C ILE A 222 -19.79 24.41 -2.36
N PRO A 223 -18.45 24.40 -2.51
CA PRO A 223 -17.75 25.24 -3.46
C PRO A 223 -18.20 25.01 -4.91
N ARG A 224 -18.34 26.09 -5.67
CA ARG A 224 -18.70 26.07 -7.09
C ARG A 224 -17.60 26.69 -7.92
N PHE A 225 -17.27 26.03 -9.01
CA PHE A 225 -16.17 26.42 -9.87
C PHE A 225 -16.63 26.80 -11.27
N LYS A 226 -15.96 27.75 -11.87
CA LYS A 226 -16.14 28.14 -13.26
C LYS A 226 -14.89 27.80 -14.04
N LEU A 227 -15.00 26.99 -15.09
CA LEU A 227 -13.90 26.76 -16.00
C LEU A 227 -13.49 28.06 -16.68
N LEU A 228 -12.25 28.50 -16.45
CA LEU A 228 -11.66 29.66 -17.11
C LEU A 228 -10.97 29.26 -18.41
N THR A 229 -10.15 28.22 -18.37
CA THR A 229 -9.41 27.71 -19.53
C THR A 229 -9.13 26.20 -19.38
N LYS A 230 -9.01 25.51 -20.52
CA LYS A 230 -8.50 24.13 -20.59
C LYS A 230 -7.00 24.06 -20.85
N ARG A 231 -6.36 25.19 -21.10
CA ARG A 231 -4.92 25.33 -21.40
C ARG A 231 -4.43 26.57 -20.66
N PHE A 232 -4.15 26.38 -19.37
CA PHE A 232 -3.63 27.47 -18.54
C PHE A 232 -2.25 27.87 -19.04
N GLU A 233 -2.05 29.15 -19.33
CA GLU A 233 -0.82 29.77 -19.83
C GLU A 233 -0.15 29.01 -21.02
N ASP A 234 -0.98 28.30 -21.81
CA ASP A 234 -0.53 27.45 -22.91
C ASP A 234 0.49 26.37 -22.50
N ILE A 235 0.53 26.01 -21.21
CA ILE A 235 1.36 24.89 -20.72
C ILE A 235 0.96 23.62 -21.46
N GLU A 236 1.96 22.99 -22.09
CA GLU A 236 1.82 21.71 -22.77
C GLU A 236 3.11 20.90 -22.59
N ILE A 237 3.08 19.90 -21.69
CA ILE A 237 4.23 19.03 -21.47
C ILE A 237 4.08 17.80 -22.35
N VAL A 238 4.72 17.80 -23.52
CA VAL A 238 4.66 16.72 -24.51
C VAL A 238 6.07 16.26 -24.86
N LYS A 239 6.34 14.95 -24.74
CA LYS A 239 7.58 14.37 -25.28
C LYS A 239 7.56 14.26 -26.80
N GLN A 240 8.75 14.27 -27.42
CA GLN A 240 9.05 14.28 -28.86
C GLN A 240 8.33 13.24 -29.74
N PHE A 241 7.57 12.29 -29.14
CA PHE A 241 6.92 11.18 -29.86
C PHE A 241 5.39 11.14 -29.73
N GLY A 242 4.76 12.20 -29.23
CA GLY A 242 3.29 12.29 -29.21
C GLY A 242 2.64 11.23 -28.30
N THR A 243 3.34 10.75 -27.29
CA THR A 243 2.76 9.89 -26.24
C THR A 243 1.92 10.75 -25.32
N MET A 244 0.69 10.32 -25.06
CA MET A 244 -0.16 10.95 -24.06
C MET A 244 0.48 10.79 -22.68
N HIS A 245 0.63 11.90 -21.96
CA HIS A 245 1.15 11.93 -20.60
C HIS A 245 -0.04 11.71 -19.66
N GLY A 246 -0.20 10.48 -19.16
CA GLY A 246 -1.15 10.20 -18.10
C GLY A 246 -0.48 10.30 -16.74
N ALA A 247 -1.15 10.79 -15.73
CA ALA A 247 -0.66 10.95 -14.37
C ALA A 247 0.19 12.20 -14.15
N ASN A 248 -0.45 13.34 -14.25
CA ASN A 248 0.12 14.62 -13.88
C ASN A 248 -0.12 14.84 -12.38
N THR A 249 0.95 14.99 -11.63
CA THR A 249 0.92 15.45 -10.24
C THR A 249 1.51 16.86 -10.21
N MET A 250 0.97 17.71 -9.37
CA MET A 250 1.42 19.10 -9.32
C MET A 250 1.45 19.64 -7.89
N ALA A 251 2.37 20.55 -7.65
CA ALA A 251 2.39 21.37 -6.45
C ALA A 251 2.72 22.82 -6.84
N PHE A 252 2.09 23.77 -6.17
CA PHE A 252 2.36 25.19 -6.34
C PHE A 252 3.03 25.74 -5.10
N MET A 253 4.02 26.59 -5.29
CA MET A 253 4.76 27.24 -4.23
C MET A 253 5.60 28.38 -4.76
N ASP A 254 5.78 29.42 -3.94
CA ASP A 254 6.75 30.50 -4.14
C ASP A 254 8.15 29.96 -3.79
N ILE A 255 8.94 29.54 -4.81
CA ILE A 255 10.23 28.87 -4.59
C ILE A 255 11.39 29.87 -4.49
N ASP A 256 11.25 31.07 -5.04
CA ASP A 256 12.28 32.10 -5.05
C ASP A 256 11.98 33.31 -4.16
N SER A 257 10.87 33.26 -3.44
CA SER A 257 10.42 34.26 -2.47
C SER A 257 10.13 35.63 -3.11
N ASP A 258 9.64 35.64 -4.32
CA ASP A 258 9.25 36.86 -5.03
C ASP A 258 7.76 37.23 -4.81
N GLY A 259 7.00 36.38 -4.16
CA GLY A 259 5.61 36.58 -3.72
C GLY A 259 4.57 36.05 -4.69
N ASP A 260 4.99 35.30 -5.72
CA ASP A 260 4.09 34.56 -6.57
C ASP A 260 4.37 33.03 -6.54
N GLN A 261 3.49 32.24 -7.11
CA GLN A 261 3.59 30.78 -7.01
C GLN A 261 4.15 30.16 -8.27
N ASP A 262 5.14 29.30 -8.12
CA ASP A 262 5.73 28.48 -9.16
C ASP A 262 5.07 27.10 -9.24
N LEU A 263 5.19 26.43 -10.37
CA LEU A 263 4.60 25.11 -10.62
C LEU A 263 5.66 24.02 -10.64
N PHE A 264 5.56 23.10 -9.70
CA PHE A 264 6.23 21.80 -9.76
C PHE A 264 5.33 20.79 -10.47
N TRP A 265 5.89 20.14 -11.48
CA TRP A 265 5.16 19.18 -12.31
C TRP A 265 5.81 17.81 -12.28
N GLY A 266 5.08 16.81 -11.79
CA GLY A 266 5.42 15.41 -11.91
C GLY A 266 4.69 14.75 -13.08
N ASP A 267 5.37 13.87 -13.79
CA ASP A 267 4.84 13.17 -14.96
C ASP A 267 5.21 11.69 -14.91
N PHE A 268 4.35 10.83 -15.45
CA PHE A 268 4.57 9.38 -15.46
C PHE A 268 5.85 8.98 -16.23
N PHE A 269 6.17 9.71 -17.30
CA PHE A 269 7.28 9.38 -18.20
C PHE A 269 8.51 10.27 -18.01
N GLU A 270 8.44 11.28 -17.15
CA GLU A 270 9.58 12.16 -16.89
C GLU A 270 10.39 11.64 -15.69
N PRO A 271 11.70 11.34 -15.88
CA PRO A 271 12.53 10.85 -14.79
C PRO A 271 12.86 11.92 -13.74
N SER A 272 12.60 13.19 -14.04
CA SER A 272 12.80 14.29 -13.10
C SER A 272 11.48 14.97 -12.79
N ILE A 273 11.41 15.64 -11.64
CA ILE A 273 10.39 16.66 -11.43
C ILE A 273 10.75 17.89 -12.25
N LEU A 274 9.76 18.55 -12.84
CA LEU A 274 9.94 19.77 -13.61
C LEU A 274 9.48 20.98 -12.83
N LEU A 275 10.25 22.05 -12.85
CA LEU A 275 9.87 23.38 -12.38
C LEU A 275 9.51 24.26 -13.55
N ILE A 276 8.36 24.92 -13.50
CA ILE A 276 7.93 25.98 -14.39
C ILE A 276 7.80 27.23 -13.53
N GLU A 277 8.79 28.13 -13.67
CA GLU A 277 8.83 29.39 -12.90
C GLU A 277 7.71 30.34 -13.40
N ASN A 278 7.00 30.95 -12.47
CA ASN A 278 6.16 32.11 -12.76
C ASN A 278 7.07 33.33 -12.96
N THR A 279 7.15 33.85 -14.15
CA THR A 279 7.98 35.02 -14.47
C THR A 279 7.17 36.31 -14.51
N GLY A 280 5.94 36.27 -14.07
CA GLY A 280 4.99 37.36 -14.04
C GLY A 280 4.96 38.09 -12.70
N THR A 281 3.81 38.16 -12.10
CA THR A 281 3.53 38.60 -10.74
C THR A 281 2.33 37.82 -10.23
N CYS A 282 2.09 37.80 -8.93
CA CYS A 282 0.96 37.09 -8.39
C CYS A 282 -0.37 37.50 -9.07
N GLU A 283 -0.64 38.79 -9.31
CA GLU A 283 -1.88 39.24 -9.97
C GLU A 283 -1.92 38.99 -11.49
N ASN A 284 -0.76 38.72 -12.11
CA ASN A 284 -0.66 38.45 -13.55
C ASN A 284 0.39 37.34 -13.77
N PRO A 285 0.07 36.08 -13.48
CA PRO A 285 1.02 34.97 -13.62
C PRO A 285 1.43 34.76 -15.07
N ASP A 286 2.71 34.38 -15.30
CA ASP A 286 3.27 34.04 -16.61
C ASP A 286 4.12 32.78 -16.54
N PHE A 287 3.53 31.63 -16.91
CA PHE A 287 4.17 30.31 -16.92
C PHE A 287 4.65 29.87 -18.32
N ARG A 288 4.87 30.81 -19.24
CA ARG A 288 5.31 30.50 -20.62
C ARG A 288 6.80 30.17 -20.71
N GLY A 289 7.51 30.07 -19.60
CA GLY A 289 8.87 29.58 -19.53
C GLY A 289 8.99 28.11 -19.93
N GLU A 290 10.20 27.69 -20.35
CA GLU A 290 10.44 26.25 -20.58
C GLU A 290 10.55 25.49 -19.25
N PRO A 291 9.88 24.31 -19.08
CA PRO A 291 10.04 23.47 -17.93
C PRO A 291 11.51 23.05 -17.73
N LYS A 292 12.01 23.15 -16.51
CA LYS A 292 13.39 22.83 -16.15
C LYS A 292 13.43 21.65 -15.18
N PRO A 293 14.32 20.65 -15.38
CA PRO A 293 14.53 19.61 -14.38
C PRO A 293 15.00 20.21 -13.03
N PHE A 294 14.44 19.69 -11.93
CA PHE A 294 14.68 20.21 -10.57
C PHE A 294 15.28 19.13 -9.66
N PRO A 295 16.14 19.49 -8.66
CA PRO A 295 16.80 20.80 -8.43
C PRO A 295 17.76 21.17 -9.58
N PRO A 296 17.97 22.47 -9.88
CA PRO A 296 18.79 22.86 -11.04
C PRO A 296 20.25 22.39 -11.00
N SER A 297 20.83 22.31 -9.79
CA SER A 297 22.22 21.91 -9.57
C SER A 297 22.44 20.40 -9.72
N ASN A 298 21.44 19.59 -9.34
CA ASN A 298 21.50 18.14 -9.39
C ASN A 298 20.09 17.57 -9.57
N PRO A 299 19.56 17.59 -10.82
CA PRO A 299 18.20 17.13 -11.10
C PRO A 299 17.95 15.71 -10.59
N VAL A 300 16.82 15.52 -9.93
CA VAL A 300 16.32 14.21 -9.52
C VAL A 300 16.29 13.26 -10.71
N GLN A 301 16.69 12.01 -10.49
CA GLN A 301 16.58 10.95 -11.49
C GLN A 301 15.82 9.79 -10.87
N THR A 302 14.59 9.59 -11.29
CA THR A 302 13.69 8.54 -10.78
C THR A 302 13.26 7.60 -11.88
N SER A 303 12.43 6.61 -11.55
CA SER A 303 11.76 5.74 -12.52
C SER A 303 10.52 6.36 -13.14
N GLY A 304 10.16 7.59 -12.77
CA GLY A 304 8.97 8.30 -13.25
C GLY A 304 7.81 8.33 -12.24
N TYR A 305 6.69 8.95 -12.63
CA TYR A 305 5.54 9.23 -11.77
C TYR A 305 5.94 9.89 -10.44
N ASN A 306 6.47 11.08 -10.56
CA ASN A 306 6.94 11.85 -9.41
C ASN A 306 5.76 12.61 -8.80
N ALA A 307 5.44 12.37 -7.52
CA ALA A 307 4.38 13.04 -6.79
C ALA A 307 4.98 14.04 -5.79
N PRO A 308 5.15 15.33 -6.16
CA PRO A 308 5.74 16.32 -5.29
C PRO A 308 4.75 16.80 -4.22
N THR A 309 5.27 17.03 -3.03
CA THR A 309 4.64 17.82 -1.98
C THR A 309 5.68 18.65 -1.26
N LEU A 310 5.26 19.75 -0.67
CA LEU A 310 6.14 20.73 -0.06
C LEU A 310 5.65 21.03 1.36
N ALA A 311 6.59 21.15 2.30
CA ALA A 311 6.30 21.48 3.70
C ALA A 311 7.56 22.06 4.36
N ASP A 312 7.39 23.00 5.28
CA ASP A 312 8.41 23.38 6.24
C ASP A 312 8.46 22.30 7.33
N TRP A 313 9.29 21.27 7.08
CA TRP A 313 9.33 20.09 7.94
C TRP A 313 10.03 20.34 9.27
N GLU A 314 11.16 21.05 9.25
CA GLU A 314 11.95 21.36 10.42
C GLU A 314 11.42 22.57 11.20
N GLY A 315 10.50 23.35 10.64
CA GLY A 315 9.96 24.56 11.25
C GLY A 315 10.97 25.71 11.29
N ASP A 316 11.89 25.75 10.33
CA ASP A 316 12.94 26.76 10.24
C ASP A 316 12.58 27.95 9.32
N GLY A 317 11.46 27.81 8.58
CA GLY A 317 10.88 28.81 7.68
C GLY A 317 11.28 28.63 6.23
N ASP A 318 12.15 27.69 5.91
CA ASP A 318 12.44 27.24 4.54
C ASP A 318 11.49 26.07 4.19
N VAL A 319 11.07 25.93 2.94
CA VAL A 319 10.12 24.87 2.57
C VAL A 319 10.81 23.75 1.82
N ASP A 320 10.68 22.55 2.34
CA ASP A 320 11.31 21.34 1.83
C ASP A 320 10.49 20.67 0.75
N LEU A 321 11.16 19.85 -0.08
CA LEU A 321 10.54 19.06 -1.12
C LEU A 321 10.52 17.58 -0.75
N PHE A 322 9.34 16.99 -0.78
CA PHE A 322 9.14 15.55 -0.68
C PHE A 322 8.62 15.02 -2.01
N LEU A 323 9.08 13.83 -2.37
CA LEU A 323 8.75 13.26 -3.67
C LEU A 323 8.40 11.77 -3.53
N GLY A 324 7.14 11.44 -3.78
CA GLY A 324 6.73 10.05 -3.98
C GLY A 324 7.09 9.59 -5.38
N VAL A 325 7.67 8.39 -5.50
CA VAL A 325 8.17 7.85 -6.77
C VAL A 325 7.54 6.49 -7.05
N LEU A 326 6.97 6.30 -8.25
CA LEU A 326 6.47 4.99 -8.65
C LEU A 326 7.61 4.05 -9.02
N GLY A 327 7.72 2.93 -8.34
CA GLY A 327 8.59 1.84 -8.72
C GLY A 327 8.18 1.26 -10.08
N GLY A 328 9.13 1.19 -11.03
CA GLY A 328 8.90 0.52 -12.31
C GLY A 328 8.02 1.24 -13.33
N ALA A 329 7.83 2.56 -13.23
CA ALA A 329 6.98 3.33 -14.14
C ALA A 329 7.31 3.13 -15.62
N TYR A 330 8.59 3.13 -16.01
CA TYR A 330 9.01 2.90 -17.40
C TYR A 330 9.18 1.44 -17.77
N ASN A 331 9.52 0.63 -16.79
CA ASN A 331 9.87 -0.77 -16.98
C ASN A 331 9.50 -1.53 -15.71
N ALA A 332 8.51 -2.38 -15.80
CA ALA A 332 8.04 -3.19 -14.68
C ALA A 332 9.13 -4.11 -14.06
N ASN A 333 10.31 -4.18 -14.68
CA ASN A 333 11.49 -4.86 -14.15
C ASN A 333 12.44 -3.90 -13.41
N LEU A 334 12.16 -2.59 -13.39
CA LEU A 334 12.83 -1.62 -12.53
C LEU A 334 12.06 -1.56 -11.23
N THR A 335 12.49 -2.29 -10.23
CA THR A 335 12.02 -2.12 -8.87
C THR A 335 12.91 -1.10 -8.18
N LEU A 336 12.31 -0.29 -7.31
CA LEU A 336 13.03 0.58 -6.39
C LEU A 336 12.69 0.11 -4.99
N SER A 337 13.67 0.03 -4.13
CA SER A 337 13.53 0.28 -2.70
C SER A 337 13.61 1.79 -2.51
N ASP A 338 13.04 2.30 -1.46
CA ASP A 338 13.18 3.73 -1.11
C ASP A 338 12.45 4.64 -2.11
N ASN A 339 11.14 4.69 -2.03
CA ASN A 339 10.28 5.40 -2.98
C ASN A 339 9.76 6.74 -2.45
N LEU A 340 10.26 7.22 -1.31
CA LEU A 340 9.83 8.48 -0.69
C LEU A 340 11.03 9.36 -0.37
N TYR A 341 11.31 10.30 -1.27
CA TYR A 341 12.49 11.16 -1.22
C TYR A 341 12.22 12.39 -0.40
N PHE A 342 13.23 12.83 0.34
CA PHE A 342 13.27 14.09 1.08
C PHE A 342 14.45 14.95 0.67
N PHE A 343 14.16 16.17 0.24
CA PHE A 343 15.13 17.19 -0.10
C PHE A 343 14.95 18.35 0.86
N GLU A 344 15.95 18.59 1.68
CA GLU A 344 16.03 19.74 2.56
C GLU A 344 16.44 20.98 1.77
N GLN A 345 15.74 22.09 2.01
CA GLN A 345 16.10 23.39 1.47
C GLN A 345 16.94 24.15 2.48
N GLU A 346 18.11 24.62 2.07
CA GLU A 346 18.89 25.61 2.79
C GLU A 346 19.16 26.83 1.89
N LYS A 347 18.59 28.00 2.21
CA LYS A 347 18.82 29.26 1.48
C LYS A 347 18.60 29.21 -0.02
N GLY A 348 17.59 28.48 -0.45
CA GLY A 348 17.22 28.28 -1.84
C GLY A 348 17.94 27.15 -2.56
N ASP A 349 18.87 26.45 -1.92
CA ASP A 349 19.52 25.25 -2.47
C ASP A 349 18.87 24.00 -1.87
N PHE A 350 18.47 23.05 -2.75
CA PHE A 350 17.87 21.78 -2.34
C PHE A 350 18.89 20.65 -2.35
N SER A 351 19.00 19.92 -1.25
CA SER A 351 19.90 18.78 -1.11
C SER A 351 19.14 17.51 -0.72
N LEU A 352 19.33 16.42 -1.48
CA LEU A 352 18.74 15.11 -1.15
C LEU A 352 19.32 14.61 0.17
N GLN A 353 18.46 14.43 1.17
CA GLN A 353 18.80 13.89 2.49
C GLN A 353 18.61 12.38 2.54
N THR A 354 17.47 11.89 2.02
CA THR A 354 17.16 10.45 1.99
C THR A 354 16.21 10.14 0.85
N THR A 355 16.23 8.90 0.39
CA THR A 355 15.22 8.32 -0.53
C THR A 355 14.18 7.49 0.23
N GLN A 356 14.36 7.33 1.54
CA GLN A 356 13.50 6.57 2.45
C GLN A 356 13.10 7.47 3.65
N PHE A 357 12.21 8.45 3.41
CA PHE A 357 11.77 9.37 4.45
C PHE A 357 11.03 8.66 5.60
N ILE A 358 10.28 7.62 5.29
CA ILE A 358 9.77 6.69 6.30
C ILE A 358 10.71 5.49 6.37
N ASP A 359 11.38 5.35 7.50
CA ASP A 359 12.30 4.24 7.76
C ASP A 359 11.53 2.94 8.00
N MET A 360 11.67 1.96 7.08
CA MET A 360 10.90 0.72 7.03
C MET A 360 11.70 -0.42 6.40
N ILE A 361 11.23 -1.66 6.54
CA ILE A 361 11.72 -2.75 5.69
C ILE A 361 11.19 -2.52 4.28
N ASP A 362 12.11 -2.40 3.31
CA ASP A 362 11.79 -2.34 1.89
C ASP A 362 12.87 -3.09 1.09
N VAL A 363 12.47 -4.18 0.45
CA VAL A 363 13.35 -5.02 -0.38
C VAL A 363 13.13 -4.81 -1.88
N GLY A 364 12.40 -3.77 -2.25
CA GLY A 364 11.94 -3.51 -3.61
C GLY A 364 10.52 -4.04 -3.84
N ASP A 365 10.24 -4.65 -4.97
CA ASP A 365 8.88 -5.05 -5.35
C ASP A 365 8.57 -6.51 -4.97
N GLU A 366 7.36 -6.79 -4.48
CA GLU A 366 6.79 -8.11 -4.23
C GLU A 366 7.61 -8.96 -3.23
N SER A 367 7.52 -8.61 -1.95
CA SER A 367 8.19 -9.37 -0.87
C SER A 367 7.49 -10.70 -0.55
N ILE A 368 8.29 -11.73 -0.24
CA ILE A 368 7.81 -13.05 0.21
C ILE A 368 8.61 -13.46 1.44
N PRO A 369 7.99 -13.50 2.64
CA PRO A 369 8.64 -13.91 3.88
C PRO A 369 8.68 -15.45 4.03
N ALA A 370 9.71 -15.93 4.73
CA ALA A 370 9.78 -17.26 5.30
C ALA A 370 10.57 -17.20 6.62
N THR A 371 10.15 -17.96 7.61
CA THR A 371 10.84 -18.03 8.92
C THR A 371 11.31 -19.46 9.21
N GLY A 372 12.40 -19.60 9.94
CA GLY A 372 12.94 -20.87 10.37
C GLY A 372 14.20 -20.69 11.21
N ASP A 373 14.59 -21.74 11.93
CA ASP A 373 15.83 -21.77 12.70
C ASP A 373 17.01 -22.05 11.75
N LEU A 374 17.73 -20.99 11.37
CA LEU A 374 18.79 -21.09 10.36
C LEU A 374 20.18 -21.39 10.93
N ASP A 375 20.38 -21.23 12.23
CA ASP A 375 21.69 -21.44 12.87
C ASP A 375 21.67 -22.42 14.05
N GLY A 376 20.50 -22.98 14.38
CA GLY A 376 20.34 -24.05 15.37
C GLY A 376 20.31 -23.56 16.80
N ASP A 377 20.00 -22.28 17.03
CA ASP A 377 19.94 -21.72 18.38
C ASP A 377 18.54 -21.82 19.02
N GLY A 378 17.53 -22.22 18.24
CA GLY A 378 16.17 -22.52 18.68
C GLY A 378 15.22 -21.35 18.62
N ASP A 379 15.60 -20.22 18.01
CA ASP A 379 14.70 -19.13 17.67
C ASP A 379 14.51 -18.97 16.14
N MET A 380 13.48 -18.22 15.75
CA MET A 380 13.13 -18.08 14.34
C MET A 380 13.83 -16.88 13.71
N ASP A 381 14.64 -17.13 12.68
CA ASP A 381 15.16 -16.14 11.76
C ASP A 381 14.13 -15.80 10.67
N LEU A 382 14.35 -14.68 9.94
CA LEU A 382 13.49 -14.26 8.83
C LEU A 382 14.30 -14.19 7.54
N LEU A 383 13.83 -14.89 6.51
CA LEU A 383 14.20 -14.67 5.12
C LEU A 383 13.15 -13.83 4.41
N LEU A 384 13.59 -12.84 3.64
CA LEU A 384 12.71 -11.98 2.88
C LEU A 384 13.18 -11.92 1.41
N ALA A 385 12.44 -12.58 0.54
CA ALA A 385 12.69 -12.56 -0.89
C ALA A 385 12.01 -11.40 -1.59
N ASN A 386 12.53 -10.99 -2.75
CA ASN A 386 11.90 -10.01 -3.63
C ASN A 386 11.68 -10.55 -5.04
N LYS A 387 10.97 -9.79 -5.86
CA LYS A 387 10.77 -10.10 -7.28
C LYS A 387 12.05 -9.97 -8.08
N ILE A 388 12.75 -8.86 -7.92
CA ILE A 388 13.99 -8.49 -8.61
C ILE A 388 14.80 -7.62 -7.66
N ASP A 389 16.11 -7.84 -7.59
CA ASP A 389 17.05 -7.02 -6.84
C ASP A 389 17.09 -5.58 -7.40
N PRO A 390 16.74 -4.56 -6.62
CA PRO A 390 16.82 -3.17 -7.06
C PRO A 390 18.21 -2.75 -7.56
N SER A 391 19.26 -3.32 -7.01
CA SER A 391 20.65 -3.02 -7.36
C SER A 391 21.15 -3.84 -8.57
N ASN A 392 20.52 -4.98 -8.86
CA ASN A 392 20.91 -5.90 -9.93
C ASN A 392 19.71 -6.54 -10.62
N GLN A 393 19.11 -5.84 -11.56
CA GLN A 393 17.90 -6.22 -12.30
C GLN A 393 17.98 -7.54 -13.09
N LYS A 394 18.96 -8.39 -12.83
CA LYS A 394 19.15 -9.70 -13.50
C LYS A 394 18.74 -10.87 -12.63
N THR A 395 18.45 -10.64 -11.37
CA THR A 395 18.13 -11.69 -10.40
C THR A 395 17.24 -11.13 -9.28
N SER A 396 16.51 -12.01 -8.60
CA SER A 396 16.00 -11.76 -7.25
C SER A 396 17.11 -11.94 -6.22
N VAL A 397 16.83 -11.50 -5.01
CA VAL A 397 17.69 -11.62 -3.84
C VAL A 397 16.81 -12.07 -2.65
N ILE A 398 17.41 -12.80 -1.71
CA ILE A 398 16.82 -13.09 -0.41
C ILE A 398 17.66 -12.42 0.66
N TYR A 399 17.05 -11.51 1.42
CA TYR A 399 17.64 -10.87 2.58
C TYR A 399 17.51 -11.78 3.79
N ARG A 400 18.57 -11.89 4.59
CA ARG A 400 18.61 -12.65 5.84
C ARG A 400 18.58 -11.69 7.02
N PHE A 401 17.55 -11.81 7.84
CA PHE A 401 17.45 -11.18 9.13
C PHE A 401 17.65 -12.25 10.21
N GLU A 402 18.76 -12.16 10.94
CA GLU A 402 19.10 -13.04 12.04
C GLU A 402 18.42 -12.53 13.31
N ASN A 403 17.72 -13.40 14.02
CA ASN A 403 17.17 -13.09 15.33
C ASN A 403 18.30 -13.24 16.37
N ARG A 404 18.73 -12.14 16.95
CA ARG A 404 19.76 -12.11 18.02
C ARG A 404 19.18 -11.87 19.39
N GLY A 405 17.85 -11.90 19.49
CA GLY A 405 17.11 -11.73 20.71
C GLY A 405 16.97 -13.02 21.49
N THR A 406 15.75 -13.37 21.78
CA THR A 406 15.35 -14.66 22.35
C THR A 406 13.99 -15.02 21.76
N THR A 407 13.59 -16.28 21.83
CA THR A 407 12.27 -16.73 21.40
C THR A 407 11.13 -15.85 21.95
N SER A 408 11.18 -15.38 23.19
CA SER A 408 10.14 -14.53 23.79
C SER A 408 10.32 -13.03 23.56
N ALA A 409 11.44 -12.59 23.02
CA ALA A 409 11.75 -11.20 22.72
C ALA A 409 12.66 -11.13 21.48
N PRO A 410 12.08 -11.30 20.28
CA PRO A 410 12.83 -11.28 19.04
C PRO A 410 13.51 -9.93 18.79
N GLU A 411 14.72 -9.97 18.21
CA GLU A 411 15.51 -8.81 17.80
C GLU A 411 16.20 -9.15 16.47
N PHE A 412 15.66 -8.65 15.38
CA PHE A 412 16.10 -9.00 14.03
C PHE A 412 17.20 -8.08 13.51
N HIS A 413 18.27 -8.65 12.97
CA HIS A 413 19.39 -7.93 12.38
C HIS A 413 19.58 -8.31 10.92
N LEU A 414 19.52 -7.36 10.00
CA LEU A 414 19.86 -7.62 8.59
C LEU A 414 21.34 -7.95 8.45
N THR A 415 21.65 -9.21 8.23
CA THR A 415 23.03 -9.73 8.16
C THR A 415 23.57 -9.83 6.73
N GLY A 416 22.73 -9.61 5.72
CA GLY A 416 23.10 -9.64 4.31
C GLY A 416 22.11 -10.39 3.44
N THR A 417 22.62 -10.99 2.36
CA THR A 417 21.82 -11.71 1.38
C THR A 417 22.36 -13.10 1.13
N LEU A 418 21.49 -14.03 0.71
CA LEU A 418 21.89 -15.38 0.36
C LEU A 418 22.59 -15.41 -1.01
N ASP A 419 23.68 -16.21 -1.13
CA ASP A 419 24.36 -16.49 -2.41
C ASP A 419 23.62 -17.61 -3.16
N LEU A 420 22.76 -17.22 -4.10
CA LEU A 420 21.86 -18.13 -4.81
C LEU A 420 22.08 -18.06 -6.34
N PRO A 421 21.73 -19.12 -7.10
CA PRO A 421 21.73 -19.07 -8.56
C PRO A 421 20.85 -17.96 -9.10
N THR A 422 21.19 -17.35 -10.24
CA THR A 422 20.41 -16.28 -10.86
C THR A 422 19.02 -16.76 -11.29
N ALA A 423 17.97 -16.19 -10.70
CA ALA A 423 16.58 -16.35 -11.10
C ALA A 423 15.74 -15.12 -10.69
N TYR A 424 14.47 -15.08 -11.07
CA TYR A 424 13.51 -14.03 -10.69
C TYR A 424 12.40 -14.60 -9.84
N HIS A 425 11.76 -13.73 -9.04
CA HIS A 425 10.63 -14.07 -8.18
C HIS A 425 10.96 -15.27 -7.28
N TYR A 426 11.97 -15.13 -6.45
CA TYR A 426 12.26 -16.13 -5.42
C TYR A 426 11.10 -16.21 -4.42
N ALA A 427 10.72 -17.44 -4.09
CA ALA A 427 9.73 -17.74 -3.07
C ALA A 427 10.29 -18.83 -2.15
N PRO A 428 10.85 -18.45 -0.99
CA PRO A 428 11.42 -19.39 -0.02
C PRO A 428 10.34 -20.06 0.83
N VAL A 429 10.59 -21.29 1.25
CA VAL A 429 9.95 -21.95 2.39
C VAL A 429 11.00 -22.78 3.12
N LEU A 430 10.93 -22.81 4.45
CA LEU A 430 11.91 -23.42 5.33
C LEU A 430 11.27 -24.59 6.11
N ALA A 431 11.99 -25.68 6.23
CA ALA A 431 11.68 -26.81 7.12
C ALA A 431 12.90 -27.74 7.23
N ASP A 432 13.08 -28.42 8.37
CA ASP A 432 14.06 -29.51 8.52
C ASP A 432 13.59 -30.74 7.71
N LEU A 433 14.06 -30.86 6.48
CA LEU A 433 13.67 -31.92 5.56
C LEU A 433 14.57 -33.15 5.64
N ASN A 434 15.74 -33.03 6.27
CA ASN A 434 16.73 -34.10 6.37
C ASN A 434 16.85 -34.67 7.79
N GLY A 435 16.23 -34.06 8.80
CA GLY A 435 16.21 -34.51 10.20
C GLY A 435 17.49 -34.18 10.96
N ASP A 436 18.26 -33.17 10.52
CA ASP A 436 19.52 -32.78 11.17
C ASP A 436 19.36 -31.65 12.19
N GLY A 437 18.17 -31.06 12.29
CA GLY A 437 17.81 -30.01 13.24
C GLY A 437 18.03 -28.59 12.71
N LEU A 438 18.42 -28.41 11.45
CA LEU A 438 18.51 -27.13 10.76
C LEU A 438 17.48 -27.08 9.64
N ASP A 439 16.81 -25.94 9.50
CA ASP A 439 15.82 -25.77 8.44
C ASP A 439 16.48 -25.68 7.05
N ASP A 440 16.11 -26.60 6.16
CA ASP A 440 16.48 -26.60 4.73
C ASP A 440 15.62 -25.61 3.95
N LEU A 441 16.09 -25.18 2.76
CA LEU A 441 15.38 -24.20 1.92
C LEU A 441 14.83 -24.87 0.66
N LEU A 442 13.52 -24.89 0.50
CA LEU A 442 12.87 -25.03 -0.81
C LEU A 442 12.66 -23.65 -1.44
N LEU A 443 13.10 -23.52 -2.69
CA LEU A 443 13.11 -22.23 -3.37
C LEU A 443 12.36 -22.29 -4.71
N GLY A 444 11.17 -21.70 -4.72
CA GLY A 444 10.39 -21.47 -5.93
C GLY A 444 10.95 -20.31 -6.76
N ASN A 445 10.64 -20.29 -8.06
CA ASN A 445 11.04 -19.21 -8.96
C ASN A 445 10.02 -18.97 -10.08
N TRP A 446 10.25 -17.91 -10.88
CA TRP A 446 9.36 -17.49 -11.96
C TRP A 446 9.12 -18.53 -13.05
N LYS A 447 10.03 -19.49 -13.26
CA LYS A 447 9.88 -20.55 -14.27
C LYS A 447 8.96 -21.68 -13.82
N GLY A 448 8.62 -21.72 -12.53
CA GLY A 448 7.82 -22.79 -11.95
C GLY A 448 8.64 -23.93 -11.35
N ASN A 449 9.97 -23.83 -11.34
CA ASN A 449 10.84 -24.84 -10.71
C ASN A 449 11.00 -24.56 -9.22
N ILE A 450 11.12 -25.61 -8.43
CA ILE A 450 11.43 -25.57 -7.00
C ILE A 450 12.74 -26.31 -6.78
N ALA A 451 13.73 -25.60 -6.24
CA ALA A 451 15.05 -26.15 -5.89
C ALA A 451 15.11 -26.49 -4.40
N LEU A 452 15.91 -27.49 -4.06
CA LEU A 452 16.24 -27.84 -2.66
C LEU A 452 17.67 -27.45 -2.36
N PHE A 453 17.84 -26.71 -1.27
CA PHE A 453 19.13 -26.39 -0.67
C PHE A 453 19.15 -26.94 0.75
N THR A 454 20.16 -27.73 1.06
CA THR A 454 20.40 -28.20 2.42
C THR A 454 21.10 -27.10 3.22
N ASN A 455 20.61 -26.80 4.42
CA ASN A 455 21.29 -25.93 5.35
C ASN A 455 22.50 -26.66 5.97
N THR A 456 23.57 -25.94 6.17
CA THR A 456 24.82 -26.48 6.77
C THR A 456 25.43 -25.40 7.66
N GLU A 457 26.34 -25.78 8.55
CA GLU A 457 27.11 -24.81 9.36
C GLU A 457 27.78 -23.67 8.57
N THR A 458 27.88 -23.79 7.23
CA THR A 458 28.50 -22.79 6.34
C THR A 458 27.49 -22.10 5.43
N GLY A 459 26.18 -22.32 5.62
CA GLY A 459 25.08 -21.80 4.85
C GLY A 459 24.47 -22.82 3.88
N PHE A 460 23.55 -22.34 3.04
CA PHE A 460 22.78 -23.17 2.11
C PHE A 460 23.61 -23.74 0.96
N LYS A 461 23.53 -25.04 0.76
CA LYS A 461 24.17 -25.76 -0.32
C LYS A 461 23.11 -26.35 -1.25
N LEU A 462 23.18 -26.03 -2.55
CA LEU A 462 22.30 -26.62 -3.55
C LEU A 462 22.44 -28.15 -3.60
N GLU A 463 21.35 -28.84 -3.28
CA GLU A 463 21.28 -30.31 -3.36
C GLU A 463 20.61 -30.75 -4.67
N THR A 464 19.49 -30.13 -5.01
CA THR A 464 18.75 -30.47 -6.23
C THR A 464 18.18 -29.20 -6.89
N GLN A 465 18.45 -29.00 -8.20
CA GLN A 465 17.94 -27.83 -8.94
C GLN A 465 16.43 -27.87 -9.19
N THR A 466 15.83 -29.07 -9.19
CA THR A 466 14.40 -29.25 -9.45
C THR A 466 13.95 -30.49 -8.68
N ILE A 467 13.44 -30.27 -7.46
CA ILE A 467 12.80 -31.31 -6.67
C ILE A 467 11.33 -31.47 -7.04
N ALA A 468 10.71 -30.36 -7.49
CA ALA A 468 9.38 -30.30 -8.08
C ALA A 468 9.32 -29.20 -9.14
N GLU A 469 8.40 -29.33 -10.08
CA GLU A 469 8.16 -28.36 -11.15
C GLU A 469 6.64 -28.25 -11.40
N LEU A 470 6.15 -27.02 -11.55
CA LEU A 470 4.75 -26.79 -11.92
C LEU A 470 4.42 -27.45 -13.26
N GLU A 471 3.36 -28.25 -13.32
CA GLU A 471 2.85 -28.83 -14.57
C GLU A 471 2.31 -27.73 -15.50
N ARG A 472 1.83 -26.62 -14.91
CA ARG A 472 1.31 -25.45 -15.62
C ARG A 472 1.59 -24.18 -14.81
N GLY A 473 1.54 -23.02 -15.47
CA GLY A 473 1.77 -21.71 -14.85
C GLY A 473 3.24 -21.35 -14.74
N SER A 474 3.51 -20.40 -13.90
CA SER A 474 4.84 -19.85 -13.59
C SER A 474 4.78 -19.18 -12.20
N ASN A 475 5.89 -18.64 -11.72
CA ASN A 475 5.98 -18.03 -10.40
C ASN A 475 5.56 -19.02 -9.30
N ALA A 476 6.31 -20.10 -9.14
CA ALA A 476 6.08 -21.09 -8.10
C ALA A 476 6.26 -20.46 -6.71
N VAL A 477 5.22 -20.52 -5.89
CA VAL A 477 5.23 -20.10 -4.48
C VAL A 477 4.93 -21.34 -3.63
N PRO A 478 5.96 -22.04 -3.13
CA PRO A 478 5.81 -23.26 -2.36
C PRO A 478 5.37 -22.98 -0.92
N THR A 479 4.62 -23.90 -0.34
CA THR A 479 4.42 -24.06 1.11
C THR A 479 4.47 -25.54 1.47
N LEU A 480 4.93 -25.85 2.67
CA LEU A 480 5.02 -27.21 3.21
C LEU A 480 3.96 -27.39 4.29
N VAL A 481 3.20 -28.45 4.22
CA VAL A 481 2.12 -28.75 5.15
C VAL A 481 1.79 -30.24 5.13
N ASP A 482 1.55 -30.84 6.29
CA ASP A 482 0.97 -32.19 6.40
C ASP A 482 -0.55 -32.08 6.10
N ILE A 483 -0.92 -32.19 4.81
CA ILE A 483 -2.31 -31.88 4.36
C ILE A 483 -3.26 -33.06 4.55
N ASP A 484 -2.77 -34.26 4.83
CA ASP A 484 -3.61 -35.44 5.06
C ASP A 484 -3.38 -36.15 6.41
N ALA A 485 -2.58 -35.52 7.28
CA ALA A 485 -2.29 -35.97 8.62
C ALA A 485 -1.62 -37.37 8.67
N ASP A 486 -0.73 -37.65 7.71
CA ASP A 486 0.04 -38.89 7.71
C ASP A 486 1.43 -38.75 8.39
N GLY A 487 1.80 -37.53 8.74
CA GLY A 487 3.00 -37.17 9.50
C GLY A 487 4.17 -36.71 8.66
N ASP A 488 4.04 -36.67 7.35
CA ASP A 488 5.03 -36.10 6.44
C ASP A 488 4.55 -34.75 5.87
N LEU A 489 5.48 -33.84 5.56
CA LEU A 489 5.16 -32.58 4.92
C LEU A 489 4.97 -32.77 3.42
N ASP A 490 3.78 -32.47 2.93
CA ASP A 490 3.48 -32.36 1.52
C ASP A 490 3.84 -30.98 0.98
N LEU A 491 4.00 -30.86 -0.34
CA LEU A 491 4.31 -29.60 -1.00
C LEU A 491 3.10 -29.08 -1.78
N ILE A 492 2.59 -27.92 -1.38
CA ILE A 492 1.56 -27.20 -2.13
C ILE A 492 2.18 -25.97 -2.77
N VAL A 493 1.90 -25.77 -4.06
CA VAL A 493 2.56 -24.73 -4.85
C VAL A 493 1.52 -23.82 -5.50
N GLY A 494 1.58 -22.54 -5.15
CA GLY A 494 0.84 -21.48 -5.82
C GLY A 494 1.49 -21.10 -7.15
N GLU A 495 0.68 -20.54 -8.07
CA GLU A 495 1.13 -20.22 -9.42
C GLU A 495 0.47 -18.95 -10.00
N SER A 496 0.98 -18.48 -11.14
CA SER A 496 0.61 -17.23 -11.78
C SER A 496 -0.86 -17.11 -12.20
N GLY A 497 -1.54 -18.22 -12.47
CA GLY A 497 -2.97 -18.26 -12.83
C GLY A 497 -3.89 -18.12 -11.64
N GLY A 498 -3.40 -18.38 -10.42
CA GLY A 498 -4.15 -18.29 -9.16
C GLY A 498 -4.67 -19.63 -8.63
N GLY A 499 -4.32 -20.75 -9.29
CA GLY A 499 -4.58 -22.10 -8.80
C GLY A 499 -3.48 -22.60 -7.87
N LEU A 500 -3.70 -23.76 -7.25
CA LEU A 500 -2.72 -24.48 -6.45
C LEU A 500 -2.45 -25.86 -7.06
N GLN A 501 -1.23 -26.36 -6.92
CA GLN A 501 -0.83 -27.73 -7.28
C GLN A 501 -0.35 -28.47 -6.04
N LEU A 502 -0.80 -29.72 -5.88
CA LEU A 502 -0.43 -30.58 -4.76
C LEU A 502 0.55 -31.63 -5.22
N PHE A 503 1.68 -31.67 -4.55
CA PHE A 503 2.71 -32.72 -4.68
C PHE A 503 2.79 -33.49 -3.36
N ARG A 504 2.40 -34.77 -3.40
CA ARG A 504 2.53 -35.67 -2.27
C ARG A 504 3.99 -35.98 -1.98
N ASN A 505 4.35 -36.00 -0.72
CA ASN A 505 5.59 -36.58 -0.29
C ASN A 505 5.44 -38.10 -0.26
N ILE A 506 6.13 -38.79 -1.13
CA ILE A 506 6.19 -40.27 -1.21
C ILE A 506 7.56 -40.82 -0.78
N GLY A 507 8.38 -39.93 -0.20
CA GLY A 507 9.73 -40.26 0.24
C GLY A 507 9.77 -41.00 1.56
N SER A 508 10.73 -40.70 2.37
CA SER A 508 10.90 -41.23 3.73
C SER A 508 11.48 -40.14 4.63
N GLU A 509 11.36 -40.31 5.92
CA GLU A 509 11.94 -39.41 6.91
C GLU A 509 13.40 -39.05 6.55
N GLY A 510 13.69 -37.75 6.43
CA GLY A 510 15.00 -37.22 6.03
C GLY A 510 15.36 -37.33 4.55
N SER A 511 14.43 -37.76 3.69
CA SER A 511 14.63 -37.86 2.24
C SER A 511 13.32 -37.66 1.50
N PRO A 512 12.82 -36.42 1.39
CA PRO A 512 11.55 -36.13 0.74
C PRO A 512 11.62 -36.41 -0.76
N GLU A 513 10.53 -36.99 -1.30
CA GLU A 513 10.33 -37.21 -2.73
C GLU A 513 8.91 -36.74 -3.09
N PHE A 514 8.80 -35.62 -3.80
CA PHE A 514 7.51 -35.02 -4.14
C PHE A 514 6.99 -35.53 -5.49
N SER A 515 5.76 -36.04 -5.50
CA SER A 515 5.08 -36.53 -6.69
C SER A 515 3.79 -35.75 -6.92
N LEU A 516 3.60 -35.19 -8.12
CA LEU A 516 2.38 -34.47 -8.46
C LEU A 516 1.15 -35.39 -8.32
N GLU A 517 0.27 -35.05 -7.40
CA GLU A 517 -1.00 -35.72 -7.19
C GLU A 517 -2.14 -34.97 -7.88
N ASN A 518 -2.16 -33.65 -7.79
CA ASN A 518 -3.22 -32.84 -8.35
C ASN A 518 -2.66 -31.52 -8.91
N ASP A 519 -2.93 -31.28 -10.20
CA ASP A 519 -2.53 -30.06 -10.91
C ASP A 519 -3.55 -28.92 -10.76
N ALA A 520 -4.68 -29.18 -10.09
CA ALA A 520 -5.73 -28.20 -9.81
C ALA A 520 -6.38 -28.54 -8.47
N PHE A 521 -5.88 -27.94 -7.39
CA PHE A 521 -6.41 -28.14 -6.05
C PHE A 521 -7.90 -27.78 -6.02
N PRO A 522 -8.80 -28.69 -5.59
CA PRO A 522 -10.23 -28.52 -5.78
C PRO A 522 -10.79 -27.30 -5.02
N ASN A 523 -11.67 -26.54 -5.70
CA ASN A 523 -12.39 -25.39 -5.15
C ASN A 523 -11.53 -24.23 -4.64
N VAL A 524 -10.22 -24.23 -4.91
CA VAL A 524 -9.31 -23.15 -4.54
C VAL A 524 -8.81 -22.45 -5.79
N GLU A 525 -9.24 -21.21 -5.98
CA GLU A 525 -8.77 -20.33 -7.04
C GLU A 525 -8.87 -18.88 -6.56
N VAL A 526 -7.79 -18.12 -6.73
CA VAL A 526 -7.75 -16.69 -6.49
C VAL A 526 -7.53 -15.93 -7.81
N GLN A 527 -7.73 -14.61 -7.80
CA GLN A 527 -7.52 -13.80 -9.00
C GLN A 527 -6.03 -13.53 -9.22
N HIS A 528 -5.38 -14.44 -9.96
CA HIS A 528 -3.96 -14.39 -10.32
C HIS A 528 -3.00 -14.47 -9.14
N ARG A 529 -1.91 -15.21 -9.35
CA ARG A 529 -0.77 -15.31 -8.43
C ARG A 529 -1.16 -15.72 -7.00
N SER A 530 -1.43 -17.00 -6.85
CA SER A 530 -1.64 -17.57 -5.52
C SER A 530 -0.33 -17.69 -4.73
N ALA A 531 -0.42 -17.40 -3.44
CA ALA A 531 0.65 -17.61 -2.46
C ALA A 531 0.01 -18.26 -1.22
N PRO A 532 0.05 -19.60 -1.10
CA PRO A 532 -0.66 -20.32 -0.05
C PRO A 532 0.07 -20.29 1.30
N ALA A 533 -0.70 -20.17 2.39
CA ALA A 533 -0.27 -20.40 3.76
C ALA A 533 -1.39 -21.12 4.53
N PHE A 534 -1.03 -22.02 5.43
CA PHE A 534 -1.98 -22.83 6.18
C PHE A 534 -1.85 -22.57 7.68
N TYR A 535 -3.00 -22.44 8.37
CA TYR A 535 -3.07 -22.29 9.80
C TYR A 535 -4.46 -22.65 10.32
N ASP A 536 -4.55 -23.34 11.46
CA ASP A 536 -5.81 -23.60 12.16
C ASP A 536 -6.24 -22.32 12.89
N ILE A 537 -7.07 -21.47 12.21
CA ILE A 537 -7.42 -20.14 12.74
C ILE A 537 -8.57 -20.16 13.72
N ASP A 538 -9.44 -21.17 13.68
CA ASP A 538 -10.60 -21.28 14.54
C ASP A 538 -10.43 -22.30 15.68
N GLY A 539 -9.30 -23.04 15.69
CA GLY A 539 -8.91 -23.95 16.75
C GLY A 539 -9.70 -25.27 16.75
N ASP A 540 -10.24 -25.67 15.60
CA ASP A 540 -11.02 -26.91 15.49
C ASP A 540 -10.14 -28.16 15.19
N GLY A 541 -8.85 -27.95 14.92
CA GLY A 541 -7.82 -28.97 14.77
C GLY A 541 -7.56 -29.36 13.32
N ASP A 542 -8.17 -28.70 12.37
CA ASP A 542 -7.81 -28.83 10.95
C ASP A 542 -7.22 -27.51 10.40
N LEU A 543 -6.48 -27.59 9.31
CA LEU A 543 -5.79 -26.44 8.77
C LEU A 543 -6.64 -25.71 7.74
N ASP A 544 -6.82 -24.42 7.95
CA ASP A 544 -7.42 -23.48 7.01
C ASP A 544 -6.39 -22.94 6.01
N LEU A 545 -6.87 -22.44 4.87
CA LEU A 545 -6.03 -21.90 3.82
C LEU A 545 -6.22 -20.39 3.67
N PHE A 546 -5.11 -19.68 3.74
CA PHE A 546 -4.98 -18.28 3.34
C PHE A 546 -4.17 -18.22 2.05
N SER A 547 -4.68 -17.57 1.02
CA SER A 547 -3.93 -17.39 -0.22
C SER A 547 -3.79 -15.93 -0.57
N GLY A 548 -2.57 -15.49 -0.74
CA GLY A 548 -2.30 -14.22 -1.38
C GLY A 548 -2.82 -14.20 -2.81
N SER A 549 -3.11 -13.00 -3.32
CA SER A 549 -3.58 -12.76 -4.67
C SER A 549 -3.00 -11.47 -5.24
N LYS A 550 -2.92 -11.39 -6.56
CA LYS A 550 -2.50 -10.16 -7.23
C LYS A 550 -3.51 -9.01 -7.06
N ILE A 551 -4.79 -9.32 -6.91
CA ILE A 551 -5.87 -8.33 -7.00
C ILE A 551 -6.73 -8.30 -5.74
N GLU A 552 -7.03 -9.48 -5.16
CA GLU A 552 -7.99 -9.61 -4.05
C GLU A 552 -7.37 -9.38 -2.66
N GLY A 553 -6.05 -9.11 -2.58
CA GLY A 553 -5.35 -9.13 -1.31
C GLY A 553 -5.19 -10.56 -0.80
N ILE A 554 -5.62 -10.84 0.43
CA ILE A 554 -5.63 -12.19 1.00
C ILE A 554 -7.02 -12.77 0.91
N VAL A 555 -7.11 -13.98 0.40
CA VAL A 555 -8.35 -14.75 0.28
C VAL A 555 -8.33 -15.89 1.27
N PHE A 556 -9.37 -15.99 2.08
CA PHE A 556 -9.53 -17.01 3.10
C PHE A 556 -10.46 -18.13 2.64
N PHE A 557 -10.03 -19.37 2.88
CA PHE A 557 -10.81 -20.58 2.66
C PHE A 557 -10.81 -21.41 3.94
N GLU A 558 -11.97 -21.52 4.58
CA GLU A 558 -12.19 -22.39 5.74
C GLU A 558 -12.16 -23.86 5.28
N ASN A 559 -11.47 -24.70 6.01
CA ASN A 559 -11.56 -26.14 5.84
C ASN A 559 -12.86 -26.63 6.50
N THR A 560 -13.80 -27.05 5.69
CA THR A 560 -15.10 -27.59 6.14
C THR A 560 -15.13 -29.12 6.12
N GLY A 561 -13.99 -29.73 5.86
CA GLY A 561 -13.78 -31.16 5.81
C GLY A 561 -13.27 -31.75 7.13
N THR A 562 -12.09 -32.35 7.10
CA THR A 562 -11.37 -32.85 8.28
C THR A 562 -9.87 -32.74 8.03
N GLN A 563 -9.06 -32.81 9.07
CA GLN A 563 -7.61 -32.78 8.98
C GLN A 563 -7.03 -33.73 7.89
N SER A 564 -7.57 -34.95 7.76
CA SER A 564 -7.09 -35.93 6.78
C SER A 564 -7.84 -35.93 5.43
N GLN A 565 -8.91 -35.16 5.29
CA GLN A 565 -9.68 -34.99 4.06
C GLN A 565 -10.21 -33.56 3.99
N PRO A 566 -9.34 -32.59 3.66
CA PRO A 566 -9.71 -31.19 3.66
C PRO A 566 -10.66 -30.84 2.51
N GLU A 567 -11.68 -30.03 2.80
CA GLU A 567 -12.61 -29.45 1.84
C GLU A 567 -12.67 -27.93 2.03
N PHE A 568 -12.00 -27.17 1.16
CA PHE A 568 -11.89 -25.73 1.30
C PHE A 568 -13.09 -24.97 0.73
N THR A 569 -13.60 -24.03 1.53
CA THR A 569 -14.74 -23.17 1.17
C THR A 569 -14.36 -21.69 1.39
N LYS A 570 -14.42 -20.87 0.33
CA LYS A 570 -14.13 -19.44 0.41
C LYS A 570 -15.06 -18.73 1.39
N LYS A 571 -14.49 -17.98 2.33
CA LYS A 571 -15.18 -17.22 3.38
C LYS A 571 -14.64 -15.79 3.48
N PRO A 572 -15.36 -14.87 4.14
CA PRO A 572 -14.77 -13.59 4.54
C PRO A 572 -13.56 -13.80 5.44
N MET A 573 -12.57 -12.89 5.37
CA MET A 573 -11.43 -12.91 6.29
C MET A 573 -11.91 -12.90 7.75
N PRO A 574 -11.33 -13.73 8.64
CA PRO A 574 -11.74 -13.82 10.04
C PRO A 574 -11.33 -12.61 10.89
N PHE A 575 -10.41 -11.77 10.38
CA PHE A 575 -9.95 -10.53 11.00
C PHE A 575 -9.64 -9.47 9.92
N GLU A 576 -9.49 -8.23 10.35
CA GLU A 576 -9.20 -7.12 9.43
C GLU A 576 -7.72 -7.13 9.01
N VAL A 577 -7.47 -7.13 7.72
CA VAL A 577 -6.14 -7.04 7.11
C VAL A 577 -6.11 -5.84 6.16
N ALA A 578 -5.00 -5.09 6.17
CA ALA A 578 -4.80 -4.00 5.21
C ALA A 578 -4.89 -4.51 3.77
N THR A 579 -5.53 -3.73 2.92
CA THR A 579 -5.80 -4.09 1.52
C THR A 579 -4.53 -3.94 0.70
N ALA A 580 -3.69 -4.95 0.65
CA ALA A 580 -2.47 -4.95 -0.16
C ALA A 580 -2.65 -5.80 -1.43
N GLN A 581 -1.89 -5.46 -2.48
CA GLN A 581 -1.80 -6.25 -3.71
C GLN A 581 -0.56 -7.14 -3.69
N LEU A 582 -0.60 -8.26 -4.46
CA LEU A 582 0.51 -9.19 -4.55
C LEU A 582 0.99 -9.65 -3.17
N THR A 583 0.06 -10.04 -2.33
CA THR A 583 0.32 -10.46 -0.96
C THR A 583 0.91 -11.86 -0.88
N ALA A 584 1.76 -12.08 0.13
CA ALA A 584 2.32 -13.38 0.49
C ALA A 584 2.12 -13.60 2.00
N PRO A 585 1.02 -14.27 2.41
CA PRO A 585 0.75 -14.59 3.82
C PRO A 585 1.72 -15.63 4.37
N HIS A 586 2.05 -15.52 5.65
CA HIS A 586 2.89 -16.45 6.38
C HIS A 586 2.50 -16.47 7.85
N PHE A 587 2.32 -17.66 8.43
CA PHE A 587 2.05 -17.84 9.84
C PHE A 587 3.27 -18.46 10.54
N THR A 588 3.63 -17.91 11.70
CA THR A 588 4.79 -18.35 12.47
C THR A 588 4.68 -17.89 13.92
N ASP A 589 5.03 -18.73 14.86
CA ASP A 589 5.14 -18.37 16.28
C ASP A 589 6.55 -17.82 16.53
N LEU A 590 6.71 -16.50 16.35
CA LEU A 590 8.01 -15.83 16.54
C LEU A 590 8.38 -15.62 18.00
N ASN A 591 7.38 -15.57 18.87
CA ASN A 591 7.57 -15.21 20.28
C ASN A 591 7.48 -16.41 21.24
N GLY A 592 7.19 -17.62 20.73
CA GLY A 592 7.14 -18.87 21.48
C GLY A 592 5.96 -18.97 22.44
N ASP A 593 4.88 -18.22 22.24
CA ASP A 593 3.70 -18.24 23.10
C ASP A 593 2.65 -19.29 22.68
N GLY A 594 2.87 -19.96 21.56
CA GLY A 594 2.01 -21.00 21.01
C GLY A 594 0.90 -20.47 20.09
N ILE A 595 0.87 -19.17 19.81
CA ILE A 595 -0.07 -18.53 18.88
C ILE A 595 0.76 -17.94 17.74
N ALA A 596 0.51 -18.36 16.51
CA ALA A 596 1.26 -17.83 15.39
C ALA A 596 0.97 -16.35 15.14
N GLU A 597 2.00 -15.56 14.92
CA GLU A 597 1.88 -14.26 14.29
C GLU A 597 1.58 -14.43 12.79
N PHE A 598 0.89 -13.44 12.24
CA PHE A 598 0.55 -13.39 10.83
C PHE A 598 1.36 -12.29 10.13
N ILE A 599 2.29 -12.71 9.27
CA ILE A 599 3.15 -11.82 8.50
C ILE A 599 2.69 -11.82 7.05
N VAL A 600 2.66 -10.66 6.41
CA VAL A 600 2.24 -10.52 5.02
C VAL A 600 3.27 -9.76 4.23
N GLY A 601 3.89 -10.42 3.27
CA GLY A 601 4.66 -9.75 2.23
C GLY A 601 3.74 -8.98 1.28
N THR A 602 4.20 -7.85 0.75
CA THR A 602 3.39 -6.94 -0.05
C THR A 602 4.03 -6.56 -1.38
N ARG A 603 3.26 -5.93 -2.25
CA ARG A 603 3.78 -5.33 -3.48
C ARG A 603 4.81 -4.23 -3.23
N GLY A 604 4.66 -3.48 -2.14
CA GLY A 604 5.58 -2.39 -1.78
C GLY A 604 6.95 -2.87 -1.29
N GLY A 605 7.21 -4.18 -1.25
CA GLY A 605 8.50 -4.73 -0.83
C GLY A 605 8.72 -4.82 0.67
N GLY A 606 7.76 -4.35 1.47
CA GLY A 606 7.80 -4.44 2.92
C GLY A 606 6.96 -5.57 3.49
N LEU A 607 6.77 -5.54 4.80
CA LEU A 607 6.00 -6.52 5.56
C LEU A 607 4.89 -5.83 6.35
N LEU A 608 3.74 -6.48 6.44
CA LEU A 608 2.71 -6.22 7.45
C LEU A 608 2.80 -7.29 8.54
N PHE A 609 2.55 -6.90 9.77
CA PHE A 609 2.62 -7.80 10.93
C PHE A 609 1.36 -7.70 11.77
N TYR A 610 0.77 -8.86 12.08
CA TYR A 610 -0.43 -8.98 12.89
C TYR A 610 -0.22 -10.01 13.99
N ARG A 611 -0.73 -9.73 15.18
CA ARG A 611 -0.81 -10.69 16.27
C ARG A 611 -2.15 -10.59 17.00
N ASN A 612 -2.53 -11.72 17.63
CA ASN A 612 -3.75 -11.83 18.43
C ASN A 612 -3.61 -11.20 19.84
#